data_c982984b9cd13e87de7d8f71b400c730
#
_entry.id   c982984b9cd13e87de7d8f71b400c730
#
_cell.length_a   1.000
_cell.length_b   1.000
_cell.length_c   1.000
_cell.angle_alpha   90.00
_cell.angle_beta   90.00
_cell.angle_gamma   90.00
#
_symmetry.space_group_name_H-M   'P 1'
#
loop_
_entity.id
_entity.type
_entity.pdbx_description
1 polymer ?
#
loop_
_entity_poly.entity_id
_entity_poly.type
_entity_poly.pdbx_seq_one_letter_code
_entity_poly.pdbx_strand_id
1 'polypeptide(L)'
;LQARLPVLLGRADVKVQAAPCVGRCEQAPAVQAGQFPVAQASTDRVAEVAAGVLGGAKDQKAQAAIETMELPAYLASGGYRLLASVANGQRDGDDAGEQLIRTLEHAGLRGLGGAGFPAGRKWRIVRGQPAPRLMAVNIDEGEPGTFKDRWYLERDPHRFLEGMLVAATVVGCAAIYIYLRDEYHAQRRILQRALADLRQAVADGRIAVPAAGATVACSPLILPRIELRRGAGAYICGEESAMI
;
A
#
# COMPACT_ATOMS: atom_id res chain seq x y z
N LEU A 1 2.45 32.22 3.65
CA LEU A 1 2.79 31.45 2.45
C LEU A 1 2.05 32.01 1.22
N GLN A 2 0.73 32.15 1.25
CA GLN A 2 -0.08 32.60 0.10
C GLN A 2 0.39 33.93 -0.49
N ALA A 3 0.68 34.94 0.33
CA ALA A 3 1.12 36.25 -0.13
C ALA A 3 2.61 36.30 -0.50
N ARG A 4 3.46 35.53 0.16
CA ARG A 4 4.92 35.63 0.04
C ARG A 4 5.52 34.74 -1.05
N LEU A 5 4.92 33.55 -1.28
CA LEU A 5 5.49 32.56 -2.19
C LEU A 5 5.54 33.03 -3.65
N PRO A 6 4.48 33.64 -4.23
CA PRO A 6 4.54 34.19 -5.58
C PRO A 6 5.63 35.26 -5.76
N VAL A 7 5.81 36.10 -4.74
CA VAL A 7 6.85 37.17 -4.74
C VAL A 7 8.25 36.54 -4.72
N LEU A 8 8.49 35.57 -3.84
CA LEU A 8 9.80 34.90 -3.73
C LEU A 8 10.18 34.15 -5.01
N LEU A 9 9.19 33.61 -5.70
CA LEU A 9 9.40 32.89 -6.97
C LEU A 9 9.42 33.79 -8.20
N GLY A 10 9.09 35.10 -8.05
CA GLY A 10 8.96 36.01 -9.17
C GLY A 10 7.88 35.61 -10.19
N ARG A 11 6.86 34.88 -9.74
CA ARG A 11 5.84 34.27 -10.60
C ARG A 11 4.42 34.52 -10.06
N ALA A 12 3.63 35.25 -10.82
CA ALA A 12 2.23 35.55 -10.47
C ALA A 12 1.26 34.36 -10.73
N ASP A 13 1.70 33.38 -11.52
CA ASP A 13 0.92 32.19 -11.88
C ASP A 13 0.99 31.07 -10.82
N VAL A 14 1.78 31.24 -9.76
CA VAL A 14 1.85 30.30 -8.65
C VAL A 14 0.64 30.45 -7.73
N LYS A 15 -0.18 29.40 -7.66
CA LYS A 15 -1.37 29.37 -6.81
C LYS A 15 -1.08 28.58 -5.54
N VAL A 16 -1.30 29.21 -4.38
CA VAL A 16 -1.20 28.58 -3.06
C VAL A 16 -2.61 28.43 -2.49
N GLN A 17 -3.00 27.20 -2.18
CA GLN A 17 -4.33 26.88 -1.68
C GLN A 17 -4.26 26.18 -0.33
N ALA A 18 -5.27 26.40 0.52
CA ALA A 18 -5.52 25.51 1.64
C ALA A 18 -5.91 24.13 1.08
N ALA A 19 -5.32 23.10 1.63
CA ALA A 19 -5.59 21.71 1.24
C ALA A 19 -6.17 20.94 2.42
N PRO A 20 -6.95 19.87 2.16
CA PRO A 20 -7.26 18.85 3.16
C PRO A 20 -5.99 18.26 3.76
N CYS A 21 -6.14 17.41 4.79
CA CYS A 21 -5.00 16.71 5.39
C CYS A 21 -4.21 15.95 4.33
N VAL A 22 -2.90 16.23 4.21
CA VAL A 22 -1.99 15.56 3.27
C VAL A 22 -1.32 14.32 3.87
N GLY A 23 -1.80 13.84 5.04
CA GLY A 23 -1.31 12.65 5.72
C GLY A 23 0.11 12.74 6.25
N ARG A 24 0.56 13.97 6.64
CA ARG A 24 1.92 14.23 7.17
C ARG A 24 1.89 14.96 8.50
N CYS A 25 1.03 14.50 9.38
CA CYS A 25 0.77 15.18 10.66
C CYS A 25 2.01 15.23 11.56
N GLU A 26 2.87 14.20 11.54
CA GLU A 26 4.12 14.15 12.30
C GLU A 26 5.22 15.05 11.71
N GLN A 27 5.00 15.59 10.53
CA GLN A 27 5.92 16.46 9.81
C GLN A 27 5.40 17.91 9.73
N ALA A 28 4.40 18.23 10.55
CA ALA A 28 3.79 19.57 10.55
C ALA A 28 4.80 20.66 10.94
N PRO A 29 4.64 21.90 10.41
CA PRO A 29 3.74 22.25 9.35
C PRO A 29 4.14 21.60 8.01
N ALA A 30 3.19 21.04 7.28
CA ALA A 30 3.45 20.34 6.03
C ALA A 30 2.77 21.06 4.86
N VAL A 31 3.48 21.11 3.73
CA VAL A 31 2.99 21.69 2.47
C VAL A 31 3.28 20.70 1.34
N GLN A 32 2.46 20.72 0.30
CA GLN A 32 2.70 19.97 -0.92
C GLN A 32 2.96 20.95 -2.07
N ALA A 33 4.12 20.82 -2.70
CA ALA A 33 4.49 21.59 -3.89
C ALA A 33 4.40 20.67 -5.11
N GLY A 34 3.32 20.74 -5.87
CA GLY A 34 3.00 19.74 -6.90
C GLY A 34 2.85 18.35 -6.27
N GLN A 35 3.70 17.41 -6.67
CA GLN A 35 3.72 16.04 -6.10
C GLN A 35 4.75 15.86 -4.97
N PHE A 36 5.43 16.93 -4.56
CA PHE A 36 6.51 16.86 -3.58
C PHE A 36 6.06 17.39 -2.21
N PRO A 37 6.09 16.55 -1.18
CA PRO A 37 5.81 16.99 0.17
C PRO A 37 6.99 17.76 0.75
N VAL A 38 6.69 18.81 1.49
CA VAL A 38 7.65 19.63 2.26
C VAL A 38 7.32 19.49 3.72
N ALA A 39 8.15 18.74 4.45
CA ALA A 39 8.05 18.56 5.88
C ALA A 39 8.61 19.78 6.62
N GLN A 40 8.06 20.08 7.81
CA GLN A 40 8.49 21.22 8.65
C GLN A 40 8.64 22.49 7.81
N ALA A 41 7.60 22.79 7.04
CA ALA A 41 7.61 23.76 5.97
C ALA A 41 7.85 25.19 6.50
N SER A 42 8.98 25.80 6.14
CA SER A 42 9.21 27.24 6.16
C SER A 42 8.89 27.84 4.79
N THR A 43 8.68 29.15 4.72
CA THR A 43 8.43 29.84 3.44
C THR A 43 9.58 29.63 2.45
N ASP A 44 10.82 29.72 2.93
CA ASP A 44 12.01 29.61 2.09
C ASP A 44 12.21 28.18 1.56
N ARG A 45 12.00 27.20 2.42
CA ARG A 45 12.04 25.78 2.02
C ARG A 45 10.97 25.42 1.01
N VAL A 46 9.76 25.97 1.18
CA VAL A 46 8.68 25.76 0.19
C VAL A 46 9.02 26.45 -1.12
N ALA A 47 9.63 27.67 -1.09
CA ALA A 47 10.06 28.36 -2.29
C ALA A 47 11.13 27.58 -3.05
N GLU A 48 12.14 27.04 -2.35
CA GLU A 48 13.18 26.18 -2.94
C GLU A 48 12.59 24.99 -3.67
N VAL A 49 11.73 24.21 -2.98
CA VAL A 49 11.10 23.02 -3.57
C VAL A 49 10.20 23.40 -4.74
N ALA A 50 9.41 24.47 -4.60
CA ALA A 50 8.51 24.93 -5.65
C ALA A 50 9.28 25.41 -6.89
N ALA A 51 10.42 26.12 -6.72
CA ALA A 51 11.30 26.49 -7.82
C ALA A 51 11.84 25.26 -8.56
N GLY A 52 12.25 24.23 -7.83
CA GLY A 52 12.67 22.95 -8.42
C GLY A 52 11.57 22.30 -9.24
N VAL A 53 10.34 22.25 -8.71
CA VAL A 53 9.16 21.69 -9.41
C VAL A 53 8.86 22.47 -10.69
N LEU A 54 8.88 23.78 -10.62
CA LEU A 54 8.66 24.67 -11.77
C LEU A 54 9.78 24.55 -12.82
N GLY A 55 11.00 24.21 -12.38
CA GLY A 55 12.15 23.90 -13.24
C GLY A 55 12.13 22.49 -13.83
N GLY A 56 11.07 21.72 -13.59
CA GLY A 56 10.93 20.37 -14.15
C GLY A 56 11.60 19.26 -13.35
N ALA A 57 11.93 19.49 -12.08
CA ALA A 57 12.45 18.46 -11.19
C ALA A 57 11.47 17.28 -11.11
N LYS A 58 11.95 16.07 -11.48
CA LYS A 58 11.17 14.82 -11.43
C LYS A 58 11.33 14.10 -10.12
N ASP A 59 12.40 14.36 -9.39
CA ASP A 59 12.73 13.75 -8.11
C ASP A 59 13.08 14.82 -7.08
N GLN A 60 12.58 14.63 -5.87
CA GLN A 60 12.99 15.45 -4.74
C GLN A 60 14.32 14.93 -4.21
N LYS A 61 15.38 15.75 -4.22
CA LYS A 61 16.58 15.46 -3.46
C LYS A 61 16.21 15.41 -1.98
N ALA A 62 16.27 14.20 -1.45
CA ALA A 62 16.34 13.81 -0.06
C ALA A 62 15.49 14.60 0.96
N GLN A 63 14.24 14.23 1.14
CA GLN A 63 13.79 13.90 2.49
C GLN A 63 14.71 12.78 2.99
N ALA A 64 15.12 12.84 4.28
CA ALA A 64 15.96 11.78 4.86
C ALA A 64 15.45 10.43 4.37
N ALA A 65 16.32 9.66 3.72
CA ALA A 65 15.91 8.44 3.04
C ALA A 65 15.28 7.53 4.09
N ILE A 66 13.97 7.30 3.96
CA ILE A 66 13.28 6.32 4.79
C ILE A 66 13.87 4.98 4.37
N GLU A 67 14.43 4.26 5.34
CA GLU A 67 14.94 2.92 5.11
C GLU A 67 13.76 2.00 4.78
N THR A 68 13.62 1.71 3.49
CA THR A 68 12.58 0.81 2.98
C THR A 68 13.14 -0.59 2.90
N MET A 69 12.44 -1.58 3.44
CA MET A 69 12.79 -2.98 3.29
C MET A 69 12.49 -3.42 1.85
N GLU A 70 13.54 -3.50 1.05
CA GLU A 70 13.45 -3.94 -0.34
C GLU A 70 13.30 -5.47 -0.44
N LEU A 71 12.85 -5.97 -1.59
CA LEU A 71 12.55 -7.39 -1.79
C LEU A 71 13.67 -8.37 -1.38
N PRO A 72 14.96 -8.13 -1.68
CA PRO A 72 16.01 -9.07 -1.29
C PRO A 72 16.12 -9.24 0.23
N ALA A 73 16.05 -8.14 0.99
CA ALA A 73 16.07 -8.17 2.45
C ALA A 73 14.81 -8.83 3.02
N TYR A 74 13.64 -8.55 2.42
CA TYR A 74 12.39 -9.17 2.82
C TYR A 74 12.40 -10.70 2.62
N LEU A 75 12.89 -11.18 1.48
CA LEU A 75 13.06 -12.61 1.22
C LEU A 75 14.06 -13.26 2.20
N ALA A 76 15.19 -12.59 2.47
CA ALA A 76 16.19 -13.08 3.42
C ALA A 76 15.63 -13.20 4.85
N SER A 77 14.70 -12.34 5.23
CA SER A 77 14.00 -12.39 6.52
C SER A 77 12.88 -13.45 6.58
N GLY A 78 12.66 -14.20 5.50
CA GLY A 78 11.60 -15.22 5.41
C GLY A 78 10.29 -14.74 4.82
N GLY A 79 10.29 -13.56 4.18
CA GLY A 79 9.11 -13.02 3.51
C GLY A 79 8.59 -13.93 2.40
N TYR A 80 7.29 -13.84 2.16
CA TYR A 80 6.49 -14.66 1.23
C TYR A 80 6.40 -16.16 1.53
N ARG A 81 6.98 -16.65 2.64
CA ARG A 81 6.86 -18.06 3.05
C ARG A 81 5.43 -18.43 3.46
N LEU A 82 4.75 -17.53 4.16
CA LEU A 82 3.36 -17.76 4.56
C LEU A 82 2.46 -17.85 3.32
N LEU A 83 2.63 -16.96 2.36
CA LEU A 83 1.91 -17.00 1.09
C LEU A 83 2.13 -18.33 0.36
N ALA A 84 3.38 -18.75 0.24
CA ALA A 84 3.74 -20.02 -0.39
C ALA A 84 3.09 -21.22 0.34
N SER A 85 3.14 -21.25 1.67
CA SER A 85 2.52 -22.29 2.49
C SER A 85 1.00 -22.37 2.29
N VAL A 86 0.30 -21.24 2.35
CA VAL A 86 -1.16 -21.20 2.16
C VAL A 86 -1.56 -21.62 0.74
N ALA A 87 -0.82 -21.16 -0.28
CA ALA A 87 -1.08 -21.53 -1.66
C ALA A 87 -0.83 -23.03 -1.92
N ASN A 88 0.14 -23.63 -1.23
CA ASN A 88 0.40 -25.07 -1.31
C ASN A 88 -0.71 -25.88 -0.65
N GLY A 89 -1.06 -25.56 0.58
CA GLY A 89 -2.12 -26.26 1.31
C GLY A 89 -3.47 -26.28 0.59
N GLN A 90 -3.78 -25.25 -0.18
CA GLN A 90 -4.99 -25.23 -1.03
C GLN A 90 -4.93 -26.22 -2.20
N ARG A 91 -3.72 -26.56 -2.69
CA ARG A 91 -3.54 -27.52 -3.81
C ARG A 91 -3.56 -28.95 -3.34
N ASP A 92 -3.03 -29.21 -2.17
CA ASP A 92 -2.86 -30.57 -1.62
C ASP A 92 -4.12 -31.08 -0.90
N GLY A 93 -5.22 -30.31 -0.92
CA GLY A 93 -6.46 -30.67 -0.25
C GLY A 93 -6.47 -30.42 1.26
N ASP A 94 -5.37 -29.88 1.81
CA ASP A 94 -5.33 -29.38 3.18
C ASP A 94 -5.98 -27.99 3.23
N ASP A 95 -6.89 -27.76 4.17
CA ASP A 95 -7.55 -26.47 4.29
C ASP A 95 -6.71 -25.48 5.12
N ALA A 96 -5.50 -25.16 4.62
CA ALA A 96 -4.63 -24.18 5.23
C ALA A 96 -5.29 -22.79 5.36
N GLY A 97 -6.22 -22.47 4.47
CA GLY A 97 -7.03 -21.26 4.57
C GLY A 97 -7.95 -21.26 5.78
N GLU A 98 -8.62 -22.39 6.07
CA GLU A 98 -9.47 -22.54 7.24
C GLU A 98 -8.65 -22.49 8.54
N GLN A 99 -7.47 -23.12 8.55
CA GLN A 99 -6.55 -23.07 9.69
C GLN A 99 -6.13 -21.61 9.99
N LEU A 100 -5.82 -20.84 8.95
CA LEU A 100 -5.45 -19.43 9.12
C LEU A 100 -6.62 -18.58 9.60
N ILE A 101 -7.84 -18.81 9.10
CA ILE A 101 -9.05 -18.13 9.57
C ILE A 101 -9.27 -18.39 11.07
N ARG A 102 -9.15 -19.64 11.51
CA ARG A 102 -9.24 -20.01 12.94
C ARG A 102 -8.17 -19.33 13.78
N THR A 103 -6.93 -19.27 13.27
CA THR A 103 -5.83 -18.56 13.92
C THR A 103 -6.17 -17.08 14.13
N LEU A 104 -6.71 -16.41 13.12
CA LEU A 104 -7.14 -15.01 13.21
C LEU A 104 -8.30 -14.80 14.19
N GLU A 105 -9.26 -15.76 14.23
CA GLU A 105 -10.39 -15.72 15.18
C GLU A 105 -9.89 -15.88 16.62
N HIS A 106 -9.02 -16.86 16.88
CA HIS A 106 -8.45 -17.08 18.21
C HIS A 106 -7.57 -15.91 18.68
N ALA A 107 -6.81 -15.30 17.76
CA ALA A 107 -5.99 -14.12 18.04
C ALA A 107 -6.85 -12.86 18.30
N GLY A 108 -8.15 -12.91 18.00
CA GLY A 108 -9.03 -11.77 18.18
C GLY A 108 -8.71 -10.58 17.28
N LEU A 109 -8.02 -10.80 16.14
CA LEU A 109 -7.64 -9.72 15.22
C LEU A 109 -8.86 -9.02 14.66
N ARG A 110 -8.87 -7.69 14.74
CA ARG A 110 -9.96 -6.83 14.29
C ARG A 110 -9.46 -5.80 13.29
N GLY A 111 -10.37 -5.31 12.44
CA GLY A 111 -10.11 -4.18 11.57
C GLY A 111 -9.83 -2.91 12.37
N LEU A 112 -8.94 -2.07 11.85
CA LEU A 112 -8.56 -0.78 12.44
C LEU A 112 -9.22 0.42 11.74
N GLY A 113 -10.20 0.18 10.88
CA GLY A 113 -10.94 1.20 10.13
C GLY A 113 -12.17 1.77 10.86
N GLY A 114 -12.23 1.67 12.19
CA GLY A 114 -13.32 2.22 13.01
C GLY A 114 -14.32 1.16 13.51
N ALA A 115 -14.91 0.35 12.64
CA ALA A 115 -15.94 -0.64 13.00
C ALA A 115 -15.41 -1.81 13.84
N GLY A 116 -14.11 -2.07 13.85
CA GLY A 116 -13.50 -3.13 14.64
C GLY A 116 -14.03 -4.54 14.34
N PHE A 117 -14.46 -4.79 13.10
CA PHE A 117 -15.01 -6.08 12.72
C PHE A 117 -13.95 -7.19 12.81
N PRO A 118 -14.27 -8.40 13.37
CA PRO A 118 -13.31 -9.49 13.48
C PRO A 118 -12.81 -9.97 12.10
N ALA A 119 -11.50 -9.93 11.87
CA ALA A 119 -10.90 -10.21 10.56
C ALA A 119 -11.16 -11.65 10.10
N GLY A 120 -10.94 -12.64 10.96
CA GLY A 120 -11.19 -14.05 10.64
C GLY A 120 -12.64 -14.33 10.27
N ARG A 121 -13.60 -13.75 11.02
CA ARG A 121 -15.03 -13.85 10.70
C ARG A 121 -15.38 -13.22 9.36
N LYS A 122 -14.77 -12.05 9.03
CA LYS A 122 -14.97 -11.41 7.73
C LYS A 122 -14.48 -12.31 6.59
N TRP A 123 -13.30 -12.89 6.72
CA TRP A 123 -12.74 -13.78 5.69
C TRP A 123 -13.62 -15.03 5.52
N ARG A 124 -14.09 -15.63 6.61
CA ARG A 124 -15.01 -16.79 6.58
C ARG A 124 -16.30 -16.47 5.83
N ILE A 125 -16.94 -15.34 6.14
CA ILE A 125 -18.19 -14.91 5.49
C ILE A 125 -17.98 -14.73 4.00
N VAL A 126 -16.92 -14.00 3.60
CA VAL A 126 -16.66 -13.70 2.18
C VAL A 126 -16.23 -14.95 1.43
N ARG A 127 -15.42 -15.83 2.05
CA ARG A 127 -15.03 -17.13 1.46
C ARG A 127 -16.24 -18.01 1.14
N GLY A 128 -17.31 -17.93 1.93
CA GLY A 128 -18.55 -18.66 1.71
C GLY A 128 -19.46 -18.09 0.60
N GLN A 129 -19.15 -16.90 0.05
CA GLN A 129 -19.96 -16.33 -1.02
C GLN A 129 -19.60 -16.94 -2.40
N PRO A 130 -20.53 -16.90 -3.38
CA PRO A 130 -20.24 -17.32 -4.75
C PRO A 130 -19.07 -16.54 -5.36
N ALA A 131 -18.33 -17.20 -6.26
CA ALA A 131 -17.34 -16.53 -7.10
C ALA A 131 -18.03 -15.75 -8.26
N PRO A 132 -17.38 -14.72 -8.84
CA PRO A 132 -16.05 -14.22 -8.51
C PRO A 132 -16.06 -13.34 -7.26
N ARG A 133 -15.06 -13.52 -6.40
CA ARG A 133 -14.84 -12.63 -5.25
C ARG A 133 -13.75 -11.62 -5.59
N LEU A 134 -13.95 -10.39 -5.16
CA LEU A 134 -13.04 -9.28 -5.39
C LEU A 134 -12.56 -8.71 -4.05
N MET A 135 -11.36 -8.14 -4.05
CA MET A 135 -10.79 -7.47 -2.88
C MET A 135 -10.55 -6.01 -3.19
N ALA A 136 -11.12 -5.13 -2.38
CA ALA A 136 -10.76 -3.72 -2.33
C ALA A 136 -9.87 -3.48 -1.10
N VAL A 137 -8.68 -2.95 -1.33
CA VAL A 137 -7.74 -2.57 -0.27
C VAL A 137 -7.78 -1.07 -0.14
N ASN A 138 -8.42 -0.59 0.92
CA ASN A 138 -8.60 0.83 1.18
C ASN A 138 -7.34 1.42 1.82
N ILE A 139 -6.64 2.27 1.07
CA ILE A 139 -5.53 3.10 1.54
C ILE A 139 -5.87 4.58 1.27
N ASP A 140 -7.13 4.95 1.45
CA ASP A 140 -7.56 6.35 1.45
C ASP A 140 -7.55 6.88 2.89
N GLU A 141 -6.37 6.99 3.47
CA GLU A 141 -6.10 7.42 4.84
C GLU A 141 -6.28 8.93 4.98
N GLY A 142 -7.55 9.38 4.95
CA GLY A 142 -7.91 10.80 4.94
C GLY A 142 -8.11 11.41 6.32
N GLU A 143 -8.19 10.62 7.38
CA GLU A 143 -8.47 11.12 8.74
C GLU A 143 -7.30 11.95 9.29
N PRO A 144 -7.54 13.20 9.73
CA PRO A 144 -6.49 14.03 10.33
C PRO A 144 -5.85 13.35 11.54
N GLY A 145 -4.51 13.36 11.59
CA GLY A 145 -3.75 12.68 12.65
C GLY A 145 -3.44 11.22 12.35
N THR A 146 -3.98 10.65 11.28
CA THR A 146 -3.79 9.25 10.89
C THR A 146 -2.80 9.13 9.72
N PHE A 147 -1.73 8.37 9.90
CA PHE A 147 -0.70 8.11 8.89
C PHE A 147 -0.06 6.72 9.03
N LYS A 148 -0.79 5.76 9.60
CA LYS A 148 -0.32 4.38 9.82
C LYS A 148 -0.04 3.65 8.50
N ASP A 149 -0.93 3.81 7.51
CA ASP A 149 -0.81 3.12 6.22
C ASP A 149 0.40 3.65 5.46
N ARG A 150 0.57 4.98 5.41
CA ARG A 150 1.75 5.60 4.85
C ARG A 150 3.03 5.11 5.51
N TRP A 151 3.04 5.06 6.85
CA TRP A 151 4.19 4.68 7.64
C TRP A 151 4.66 3.25 7.31
N TYR A 152 3.73 2.31 7.19
CA TYR A 152 4.04 0.92 6.83
C TYR A 152 4.46 0.79 5.36
N LEU A 153 3.77 1.44 4.44
CA LEU A 153 4.12 1.38 3.01
C LEU A 153 5.51 1.93 2.71
N GLU A 154 5.93 2.96 3.43
CA GLU A 154 7.27 3.53 3.29
C GLU A 154 8.37 2.58 3.77
N ARG A 155 8.11 1.76 4.78
CA ARG A 155 9.11 0.93 5.46
C ARG A 155 9.10 -0.53 5.04
N ASP A 156 7.93 -1.12 4.84
CA ASP A 156 7.79 -2.55 4.61
C ASP A 156 6.67 -2.86 3.58
N PRO A 157 6.82 -2.39 2.33
CA PRO A 157 5.80 -2.57 1.30
C PRO A 157 5.57 -4.04 0.95
N HIS A 158 6.60 -4.89 1.07
CA HIS A 158 6.47 -6.31 0.76
C HIS A 158 5.67 -7.08 1.80
N ARG A 159 5.72 -6.71 3.08
CA ARG A 159 4.86 -7.27 4.12
C ARG A 159 3.39 -6.93 3.88
N PHE A 160 3.12 -5.69 3.46
CA PHE A 160 1.77 -5.30 3.03
C PHE A 160 1.29 -6.15 1.85
N LEU A 161 2.13 -6.31 0.81
CA LEU A 161 1.78 -7.12 -0.37
C LEU A 161 1.59 -8.60 -0.02
N GLU A 162 2.43 -9.18 0.83
CA GLU A 162 2.26 -10.57 1.28
C GLU A 162 0.94 -10.75 2.05
N GLY A 163 0.64 -9.88 3.02
CA GLY A 163 -0.60 -9.95 3.80
C GLY A 163 -1.85 -9.84 2.91
N MET A 164 -1.81 -8.93 1.95
CA MET A 164 -2.88 -8.77 0.95
C MET A 164 -3.06 -10.05 0.11
N LEU A 165 -1.96 -10.64 -0.38
CA LEU A 165 -2.00 -11.85 -1.18
C LEU A 165 -2.42 -13.08 -0.39
N VAL A 166 -1.98 -13.21 0.86
CA VAL A 166 -2.44 -14.27 1.77
C VAL A 166 -3.96 -14.17 1.96
N ALA A 167 -4.48 -12.98 2.25
CA ALA A 167 -5.91 -12.76 2.36
C ALA A 167 -6.66 -13.12 1.08
N ALA A 168 -6.16 -12.66 -0.08
CA ALA A 168 -6.77 -12.94 -1.38
C ALA A 168 -6.78 -14.43 -1.71
N THR A 169 -5.69 -15.14 -1.38
CA THR A 169 -5.57 -16.59 -1.58
C THR A 169 -6.56 -17.33 -0.68
N VAL A 170 -6.60 -17.03 0.61
CA VAL A 170 -7.52 -17.69 1.58
C VAL A 170 -8.98 -17.48 1.19
N VAL A 171 -9.34 -16.27 0.81
CA VAL A 171 -10.72 -15.90 0.44
C VAL A 171 -11.07 -16.38 -0.98
N GLY A 172 -10.07 -16.62 -1.83
CA GLY A 172 -10.26 -17.01 -3.22
C GLY A 172 -10.68 -15.83 -4.09
N CYS A 173 -9.96 -14.70 -3.99
CA CYS A 173 -10.25 -13.51 -4.76
C CYS A 173 -9.70 -13.62 -6.19
N ALA A 174 -10.53 -13.28 -7.18
CA ALA A 174 -10.15 -13.24 -8.60
C ALA A 174 -9.32 -12.00 -8.96
N ALA A 175 -9.57 -10.89 -8.25
CA ALA A 175 -8.85 -9.64 -8.47
C ALA A 175 -8.73 -8.82 -7.18
N ILE A 176 -7.71 -7.97 -7.15
CA ILE A 176 -7.40 -7.05 -6.04
C ILE A 176 -7.30 -5.64 -6.61
N TYR A 177 -7.99 -4.70 -5.99
CA TYR A 177 -7.93 -3.28 -6.28
C TYR A 177 -7.36 -2.55 -5.07
N ILE A 178 -6.16 -1.99 -5.22
CA ILE A 178 -5.52 -1.18 -4.19
C ILE A 178 -5.92 0.26 -4.45
N TYR A 179 -6.77 0.82 -3.60
CA TYR A 179 -7.21 2.21 -3.68
C TYR A 179 -6.31 3.08 -2.80
N LEU A 180 -5.43 3.85 -3.43
CA LEU A 180 -4.46 4.70 -2.75
C LEU A 180 -4.86 6.17 -2.91
N ARG A 181 -4.95 6.90 -1.80
CA ARG A 181 -5.28 8.32 -1.83
C ARG A 181 -4.32 9.12 -2.72
N ASP A 182 -4.84 10.19 -3.31
CA ASP A 182 -4.11 10.96 -4.31
C ASP A 182 -2.82 11.59 -3.79
N GLU A 183 -2.84 12.07 -2.55
CA GLU A 183 -1.72 12.79 -1.94
C GLU A 183 -0.50 11.90 -1.64
N TYR A 184 -0.64 10.56 -1.74
CA TYR A 184 0.43 9.60 -1.47
C TYR A 184 1.27 9.26 -2.71
N HIS A 185 1.79 10.30 -3.39
CA HIS A 185 2.58 10.11 -4.62
C HIS A 185 3.86 9.29 -4.42
N ALA A 186 4.57 9.50 -3.31
CA ALA A 186 5.77 8.73 -2.99
C ALA A 186 5.43 7.25 -2.74
N GLN A 187 4.38 6.98 -1.97
CA GLN A 187 3.91 5.64 -1.65
C GLN A 187 3.41 4.91 -2.91
N ARG A 188 2.80 5.65 -3.84
CA ARG A 188 2.42 5.09 -5.14
C ARG A 188 3.65 4.58 -5.91
N ARG A 189 4.74 5.34 -5.95
CA ARG A 189 5.99 4.90 -6.60
C ARG A 189 6.60 3.69 -5.90
N ILE A 190 6.58 3.68 -4.56
CA ILE A 190 7.04 2.52 -3.76
C ILE A 190 6.22 1.28 -4.10
N LEU A 191 4.90 1.36 -4.08
CA LEU A 191 4.02 0.25 -4.42
C LEU A 191 4.18 -0.23 -5.87
N GLN A 192 4.33 0.69 -6.83
CA GLN A 192 4.57 0.33 -8.23
C GLN A 192 5.86 -0.47 -8.38
N ARG A 193 6.95 -0.04 -7.72
CA ARG A 193 8.23 -0.77 -7.69
C ARG A 193 8.06 -2.13 -7.02
N ALA A 194 7.51 -2.17 -5.80
CA ALA A 194 7.33 -3.41 -5.06
C ALA A 194 6.46 -4.43 -5.80
N LEU A 195 5.42 -3.98 -6.52
CA LEU A 195 4.60 -4.83 -7.38
C LEU A 195 5.36 -5.35 -8.61
N ALA A 196 6.24 -4.53 -9.20
CA ALA A 196 7.09 -4.96 -10.30
C ALA A 196 8.10 -6.01 -9.82
N ASP A 197 8.77 -5.76 -8.69
CA ASP A 197 9.73 -6.66 -8.07
C ASP A 197 9.08 -8.00 -7.67
N LEU A 198 7.88 -7.96 -7.12
CA LEU A 198 7.08 -9.14 -6.79
C LEU A 198 6.77 -9.98 -8.04
N ARG A 199 6.26 -9.34 -9.10
CA ARG A 199 5.92 -10.03 -10.36
C ARG A 199 7.16 -10.68 -10.99
N GLN A 200 8.27 -9.97 -10.99
CA GLN A 200 9.55 -10.48 -11.48
C GLN A 200 10.04 -11.66 -10.62
N ALA A 201 9.97 -11.56 -9.30
CA ALA A 201 10.39 -12.63 -8.39
C ALA A 201 9.54 -13.90 -8.53
N VAL A 202 8.25 -13.76 -8.81
CA VAL A 202 7.36 -14.89 -9.12
C VAL A 202 7.73 -15.50 -10.48
N ALA A 203 7.96 -14.68 -11.49
CA ALA A 203 8.37 -15.15 -12.83
C ALA A 203 9.73 -15.87 -12.80
N ASP A 204 10.67 -15.39 -11.99
CA ASP A 204 12.00 -15.99 -11.79
C ASP A 204 11.99 -17.21 -10.86
N GLY A 205 10.84 -17.58 -10.29
CA GLY A 205 10.73 -18.69 -9.33
C GLY A 205 11.35 -18.43 -7.95
N ARG A 206 11.72 -17.17 -7.63
CA ARG A 206 12.26 -16.81 -6.31
C ARG A 206 11.19 -16.81 -5.21
N ILE A 207 9.92 -16.64 -5.62
CA ILE A 207 8.74 -16.84 -4.79
C ILE A 207 7.94 -17.96 -5.44
N ALA A 208 8.15 -19.18 -4.97
CA ALA A 208 7.54 -20.37 -5.53
C ALA A 208 6.87 -21.20 -4.44
N VAL A 209 5.89 -21.98 -4.84
CA VAL A 209 5.21 -22.93 -3.96
C VAL A 209 5.98 -24.25 -4.05
N PRO A 210 6.61 -24.73 -2.97
CA PRO A 210 7.21 -26.06 -2.97
C PRO A 210 6.14 -27.11 -3.30
N ALA A 211 6.43 -28.00 -4.23
CA ALA A 211 5.54 -29.14 -4.47
C ALA A 211 5.67 -30.13 -3.31
N ALA A 212 4.56 -30.58 -2.75
CA ALA A 212 4.56 -31.55 -1.66
C ALA A 212 5.29 -32.84 -2.10
N GLY A 213 6.35 -33.23 -1.36
CA GLY A 213 7.12 -34.45 -1.61
C GLY A 213 8.06 -34.43 -2.81
N ALA A 214 8.25 -33.32 -3.51
CA ALA A 214 9.13 -33.24 -4.66
C ALA A 214 10.44 -32.53 -4.32
N THR A 215 11.55 -33.16 -4.71
CA THR A 215 12.89 -32.64 -4.47
C THR A 215 13.30 -31.48 -5.38
N VAL A 216 12.53 -31.13 -6.43
CA VAL A 216 12.94 -30.11 -7.42
C VAL A 216 11.80 -29.37 -8.14
N ALA A 217 10.54 -29.78 -8.12
CA ALA A 217 9.50 -29.10 -8.91
C ALA A 217 8.72 -28.07 -8.07
N CYS A 218 9.12 -26.81 -8.13
CA CYS A 218 8.30 -25.70 -7.65
C CYS A 218 7.20 -25.37 -8.67
N SER A 219 5.94 -25.42 -8.25
CA SER A 219 4.86 -24.89 -9.09
C SER A 219 4.86 -23.36 -9.01
N PRO A 220 4.68 -22.65 -10.13
CA PRO A 220 4.63 -21.19 -10.10
C PRO A 220 3.45 -20.70 -9.26
N LEU A 221 3.71 -19.70 -8.42
CA LEU A 221 2.65 -18.99 -7.72
C LEU A 221 1.82 -18.21 -8.75
N ILE A 222 0.51 -18.43 -8.75
CA ILE A 222 -0.39 -17.68 -9.62
C ILE A 222 -0.91 -16.47 -8.84
N LEU A 223 -0.48 -15.29 -9.26
CA LEU A 223 -0.98 -14.05 -8.67
C LEU A 223 -2.37 -13.71 -9.23
N PRO A 224 -3.32 -13.23 -8.40
CA PRO A 224 -4.55 -12.65 -8.90
C PRO A 224 -4.24 -11.37 -9.70
N ARG A 225 -5.19 -10.88 -10.47
CA ARG A 225 -5.07 -9.56 -11.09
C ARG A 225 -4.97 -8.49 -9.99
N ILE A 226 -3.91 -7.69 -10.01
CA ILE A 226 -3.69 -6.61 -9.04
C ILE A 226 -3.67 -5.28 -9.77
N GLU A 227 -4.56 -4.38 -9.38
CA GLU A 227 -4.64 -3.02 -9.90
C GLU A 227 -4.42 -2.00 -8.80
N LEU A 228 -3.49 -1.07 -9.05
CA LEU A 228 -3.27 0.10 -8.20
C LEU A 228 -4.10 1.26 -8.75
N ARG A 229 -5.11 1.67 -8.01
CA ARG A 229 -6.01 2.78 -8.33
C ARG A 229 -5.58 4.04 -7.59
N ARG A 230 -5.61 5.16 -8.29
CA ARG A 230 -5.36 6.48 -7.70
C ARG A 230 -6.67 7.06 -7.20
N GLY A 231 -6.70 7.49 -5.94
CA GLY A 231 -7.83 8.18 -5.34
C GLY A 231 -8.13 9.54 -6.00
N ALA A 232 -9.33 10.04 -5.82
CA ALA A 232 -9.78 11.30 -6.42
C ALA A 232 -9.39 12.56 -5.60
N GLY A 233 -8.72 12.40 -4.45
CA GLY A 233 -8.24 13.51 -3.63
C GLY A 233 -9.32 14.18 -2.76
N ALA A 234 -10.33 13.42 -2.35
CA ALA A 234 -11.38 13.89 -1.45
C ALA A 234 -11.53 12.94 -0.26
N TYR A 235 -11.80 13.46 0.93
CA TYR A 235 -11.96 12.68 2.16
C TYR A 235 -13.02 11.56 2.04
N ILE A 236 -14.12 11.84 1.35
CA ILE A 236 -15.22 10.89 1.15
C ILE A 236 -14.80 9.65 0.34
N CYS A 237 -13.71 9.71 -0.41
CA CYS A 237 -13.27 8.62 -1.28
C CYS A 237 -12.87 7.35 -0.50
N GLY A 238 -12.57 7.47 0.80
CA GLY A 238 -12.28 6.33 1.68
C GLY A 238 -13.53 5.60 2.19
N GLU A 239 -14.71 6.13 1.92
CA GLU A 239 -15.97 5.51 2.27
C GLU A 239 -16.27 4.36 1.31
N GLU A 240 -16.81 3.23 1.85
CA GLU A 240 -16.94 1.97 1.10
C GLU A 240 -17.80 2.15 -0.18
N SER A 241 -18.90 2.87 -0.11
CA SER A 241 -19.78 3.10 -1.26
C SER A 241 -19.19 4.06 -2.30
N ALA A 242 -18.22 4.87 -1.93
CA ALA A 242 -17.53 5.77 -2.85
C ALA A 242 -16.40 5.08 -3.63
N MET A 243 -15.91 3.93 -3.14
CA MET A 243 -14.86 3.15 -3.79
C MET A 243 -15.37 2.14 -4.82
N ILE A 244 -16.63 1.72 -4.70
CA ILE A 244 -17.27 0.72 -5.55
C ILE A 244 -17.92 1.39 -6.75
#